data_44476ba9a3fac063b5e10a3ffe79685d
#
_entry.id   44476ba9a3fac063b5e10a3ffe79685d
#
_cell.length_a   1.000
_cell.length_b   1.000
_cell.length_c   1.000
_cell.angle_alpha   90.00
_cell.angle_beta   90.00
_cell.angle_gamma   90.00
#
_symmetry.space_group_name_H-M   'P 1'
#
loop_
_entity.id
_entity.type
_entity.pdbx_description
1 polymer ?
#
loop_
_entity_poly.entity_id
_entity_poly.type
_entity_poly.pdbx_seq_one_letter_code
_entity_poly.pdbx_strand_id
1 'polypeptide(L)'
;MNRINQLFNSNKKDILSIYFCAGNPTLDGTVNVIRTLEKHGVSMIEVGIPFSDPMADGIVIQNAATQALRNGMSLKILFEQLRNIRQEVSIPLVFMGYLNPIMQFGFENFCRKCVECGIDGVIIPDLPFRDYQDHYRIIAERYGIKV
;
A
#
# COMPACT_ATOMS: atom_id res chain seq x y z
N MET A 1 14.88 -8.06 8.02
CA MET A 1 13.59 -8.28 8.75
C MET A 1 12.58 -7.25 8.27
N ASN A 2 11.35 -7.67 7.94
CA ASN A 2 10.28 -6.77 7.48
C ASN A 2 9.95 -5.72 8.57
N ARG A 3 9.71 -4.45 8.16
CA ARG A 3 9.48 -3.33 9.10
C ARG A 3 8.21 -3.50 9.93
N ILE A 4 7.20 -4.19 9.40
CA ILE A 4 5.99 -4.54 10.17
C ILE A 4 6.40 -5.41 11.37
N ASN A 5 7.18 -6.47 11.14
CA ASN A 5 7.66 -7.31 12.23
C ASN A 5 8.51 -6.53 13.25
N GLN A 6 9.38 -5.62 12.78
CA GLN A 6 10.18 -4.77 13.67
C GLN A 6 9.29 -3.89 14.54
N LEU A 7 8.25 -3.27 13.96
CA LEU A 7 7.33 -2.41 14.69
C LEU A 7 6.62 -3.19 15.81
N PHE A 8 6.03 -4.34 15.48
CA PHE A 8 5.27 -5.12 16.46
C PHE A 8 6.13 -5.85 17.48
N ASN A 9 7.40 -6.13 17.18
CA ASN A 9 8.36 -6.72 18.12
C ASN A 9 9.08 -5.70 19.00
N SER A 10 8.90 -4.40 18.77
CA SER A 10 9.64 -3.33 19.45
C SER A 10 9.15 -2.98 20.85
N ASN A 11 8.15 -3.68 21.40
CA ASN A 11 7.45 -3.33 22.65
C ASN A 11 6.82 -1.92 22.65
N LYS A 12 6.71 -1.29 21.48
CA LYS A 12 6.04 0.00 21.33
C LYS A 12 4.55 -0.15 21.66
N LYS A 13 4.06 0.71 22.52
CA LYS A 13 2.63 0.85 22.81
C LYS A 13 2.03 1.94 21.94
N ASP A 14 0.70 1.94 21.84
CA ASP A 14 -0.05 2.99 21.12
C ASP A 14 0.36 3.13 19.66
N ILE A 15 0.39 2.00 18.94
CA ILE A 15 0.67 1.96 17.50
C ILE A 15 -0.53 2.55 16.74
N LEU A 16 -0.26 3.61 15.97
CA LEU A 16 -1.24 4.26 15.10
C LEU A 16 -0.92 3.94 13.63
N SER A 17 -1.87 3.33 12.94
CA SER A 17 -1.88 3.18 11.49
C SER A 17 -2.86 4.17 10.87
N ILE A 18 -2.44 4.86 9.81
CA ILE A 18 -3.28 5.80 9.06
C ILE A 18 -3.38 5.37 7.61
N TYR A 19 -4.62 5.29 7.11
CA TYR A 19 -4.95 5.09 5.70
C TYR A 19 -5.14 6.40 4.97
N PHE A 20 -4.63 6.49 3.74
CA PHE A 20 -5.04 7.52 2.78
C PHE A 20 -5.00 6.97 1.34
N CYS A 21 -5.75 7.58 0.44
CA CYS A 21 -5.79 7.19 -0.97
C CYS A 21 -4.71 7.91 -1.76
N ALA A 22 -3.83 7.18 -2.43
CA ALA A 22 -2.81 7.75 -3.30
C ALA A 22 -3.45 8.50 -4.47
N GLY A 23 -2.90 9.69 -4.80
CA GLY A 23 -3.43 10.54 -5.88
C GLY A 23 -4.61 11.42 -5.48
N ASN A 24 -4.98 11.46 -4.19
CA ASN A 24 -6.02 12.32 -3.66
C ASN A 24 -5.45 13.15 -2.48
N PRO A 25 -5.68 14.46 -2.40
CA PRO A 25 -6.48 15.29 -3.32
C PRO A 25 -5.78 15.61 -4.65
N THR A 26 -4.48 15.48 -4.75
CA THR A 26 -3.70 15.75 -5.96
C THR A 26 -2.90 14.54 -6.42
N LEU A 27 -2.65 14.43 -7.72
CA LEU A 27 -1.92 13.30 -8.30
C LEU A 27 -0.53 13.11 -7.69
N ASP A 28 0.19 14.19 -7.46
CA ASP A 28 1.59 14.22 -7.01
C ASP A 28 1.77 14.40 -5.49
N GLY A 29 0.67 14.42 -4.73
CA GLY A 29 0.70 14.69 -3.28
C GLY A 29 1.08 13.51 -2.40
N THR A 30 1.14 12.29 -2.93
CA THR A 30 1.29 11.05 -2.14
C THR A 30 2.54 11.05 -1.25
N VAL A 31 3.70 11.42 -1.79
CA VAL A 31 4.95 11.46 -1.03
C VAL A 31 4.91 12.47 0.11
N ASN A 32 4.33 13.65 -0.11
CA ASN A 32 4.16 14.67 0.92
C ASN A 32 3.25 14.21 2.06
N VAL A 33 2.17 13.50 1.75
CA VAL A 33 1.28 12.92 2.78
C VAL A 33 2.06 11.91 3.64
N ILE A 34 2.82 11.01 3.03
CA ILE A 34 3.63 10.03 3.75
C ILE A 34 4.65 10.71 4.67
N ARG A 35 5.40 11.69 4.16
CA ARG A 35 6.37 12.45 4.97
C ARG A 35 5.70 13.15 6.15
N THR A 36 4.57 13.78 5.91
CA THR A 36 3.83 14.53 6.94
C THR A 36 3.33 13.61 8.04
N LEU A 37 2.78 12.45 7.68
CA LEU A 37 2.31 11.46 8.64
C LEU A 37 3.47 10.91 9.49
N GLU A 38 4.60 10.55 8.90
CA GLU A 38 5.77 10.09 9.67
C GLU A 38 6.29 11.19 10.60
N LYS A 39 6.42 12.41 10.11
CA LYS A 39 6.87 13.56 10.91
C LYS A 39 6.01 13.80 12.16
N HIS A 40 4.71 13.49 12.09
CA HIS A 40 3.78 13.66 13.20
C HIS A 40 3.58 12.39 14.04
N GLY A 41 4.45 11.41 13.93
CA GLY A 41 4.53 10.26 14.84
C GLY A 41 3.63 9.08 14.49
N VAL A 42 3.06 9.03 13.29
CA VAL A 42 2.33 7.86 12.80
C VAL A 42 3.26 6.66 12.74
N SER A 43 2.79 5.50 13.19
CA SER A 43 3.63 4.31 13.34
C SER A 43 3.70 3.46 12.07
N MET A 44 2.64 3.47 11.27
CA MET A 44 2.50 2.72 10.02
C MET A 44 1.52 3.45 9.10
N ILE A 45 1.71 3.35 7.80
CA ILE A 45 0.84 3.98 6.82
C ILE A 45 0.30 2.94 5.86
N GLU A 46 -1.00 3.00 5.63
CA GLU A 46 -1.71 2.25 4.61
C GLU A 46 -1.97 3.15 3.40
N VAL A 47 -1.31 2.87 2.29
CA VAL A 47 -1.42 3.64 1.05
C VAL A 47 -2.43 2.97 0.14
N GLY A 48 -3.59 3.59 -0.05
CA GLY A 48 -4.67 3.07 -0.90
C GLY A 48 -4.31 3.17 -2.38
N ILE A 49 -4.44 2.05 -3.09
CA ILE A 49 -4.37 1.99 -4.55
C ILE A 49 -5.80 2.24 -5.06
N PRO A 50 -6.07 3.34 -5.80
CA PRO A 50 -7.43 3.63 -6.23
C PRO A 50 -7.93 2.59 -7.23
N PHE A 51 -9.21 2.24 -7.10
CA PHE A 51 -9.92 1.30 -7.97
C PHE A 51 -11.33 1.82 -8.29
N SER A 52 -11.84 1.53 -9.49
CA SER A 52 -13.14 2.00 -9.95
C SER A 52 -14.32 1.37 -9.23
N ASP A 53 -14.13 0.14 -8.72
CA ASP A 53 -15.19 -0.68 -8.13
C ASP A 53 -14.85 -1.12 -6.69
N PRO A 54 -14.66 -0.16 -5.76
CA PRO A 54 -14.18 -0.45 -4.40
C PRO A 54 -15.33 -0.91 -3.49
N MET A 55 -15.87 -2.10 -3.76
CA MET A 55 -17.10 -2.62 -3.15
C MET A 55 -17.00 -2.91 -1.64
N ALA A 56 -15.79 -3.03 -1.09
CA ALA A 56 -15.58 -3.22 0.35
C ALA A 56 -15.47 -1.89 1.12
N ASP A 57 -15.40 -0.75 0.42
CA ASP A 57 -15.16 0.56 1.01
C ASP A 57 -16.46 1.35 1.21
N GLY A 58 -16.46 2.22 2.23
CA GLY A 58 -17.52 3.21 2.42
C GLY A 58 -17.40 4.41 1.48
N ILE A 59 -18.44 5.24 1.49
CA ILE A 59 -18.59 6.36 0.54
C ILE A 59 -17.40 7.33 0.54
N VAL A 60 -16.78 7.58 1.68
CA VAL A 60 -15.66 8.54 1.80
C VAL A 60 -14.45 8.02 1.02
N ILE A 61 -14.10 6.74 1.20
CA ILE A 61 -12.97 6.11 0.49
C ILE A 61 -13.31 5.93 -0.98
N GLN A 62 -14.53 5.56 -1.33
CA GLN A 62 -14.99 5.49 -2.72
C GLN A 62 -14.83 6.84 -3.45
N ASN A 63 -15.22 7.94 -2.80
CA ASN A 63 -15.07 9.28 -3.36
C ASN A 63 -13.60 9.67 -3.53
N ALA A 64 -12.75 9.33 -2.56
CA ALA A 64 -11.31 9.56 -2.64
C ALA A 64 -10.67 8.77 -3.80
N ALA A 65 -11.05 7.51 -3.97
CA ALA A 65 -10.59 6.67 -5.08
C ALA A 65 -11.04 7.23 -6.44
N THR A 66 -12.30 7.64 -6.54
CA THR A 66 -12.83 8.27 -7.76
C THR A 66 -12.06 9.54 -8.12
N GLN A 67 -11.78 10.39 -7.14
CA GLN A 67 -10.99 11.62 -7.36
C GLN A 67 -9.55 11.28 -7.78
N ALA A 68 -8.92 10.32 -7.13
CA ALA A 68 -7.57 9.89 -7.48
C ALA A 68 -7.48 9.37 -8.92
N LEU A 69 -8.46 8.56 -9.36
CA LEU A 69 -8.54 8.09 -10.75
C LEU A 69 -8.75 9.24 -11.74
N ARG A 70 -9.62 10.20 -11.41
CA ARG A 70 -9.81 11.41 -12.23
C ARG A 70 -8.54 12.25 -12.34
N ASN A 71 -7.72 12.29 -11.30
CA ASN A 71 -6.41 12.93 -11.31
C ASN A 71 -5.37 12.16 -12.13
N GLY A 72 -5.69 10.94 -12.58
CA GLY A 72 -4.82 10.12 -13.42
C GLY A 72 -3.93 9.13 -12.65
N MET A 73 -4.20 8.87 -11.36
CA MET A 73 -3.42 7.88 -10.59
C MET A 73 -3.59 6.48 -11.17
N SER A 74 -2.49 5.77 -11.20
CA SER A 74 -2.40 4.34 -11.53
C SER A 74 -1.34 3.67 -10.66
N LEU A 75 -1.37 2.35 -10.60
CA LEU A 75 -0.36 1.57 -9.87
C LEU A 75 1.06 1.83 -10.40
N LYS A 76 1.20 1.99 -11.72
CA LYS A 76 2.48 2.35 -12.35
C LYS A 76 3.01 3.70 -11.85
N ILE A 77 2.16 4.72 -11.87
CA ILE A 77 2.52 6.07 -11.40
C ILE A 77 2.86 6.04 -9.91
N LEU A 78 2.10 5.30 -9.11
CA LEU A 78 2.36 5.16 -7.68
C LEU A 78 3.75 4.58 -7.41
N PHE A 79 4.14 3.51 -8.10
CA PHE A 79 5.49 2.95 -7.98
C PHE A 79 6.58 3.94 -8.41
N GLU A 80 6.35 4.70 -9.48
CA GLU A 80 7.29 5.74 -9.93
C GLU A 80 7.47 6.83 -8.86
N GLN A 81 6.39 7.29 -8.25
CA GLN A 81 6.42 8.30 -7.19
C GLN A 81 7.14 7.80 -5.93
N LEU A 82 6.96 6.54 -5.56
CA LEU A 82 7.54 5.94 -4.36
C LEU A 82 8.95 5.37 -4.54
N ARG A 83 9.52 5.47 -5.73
CA ARG A 83 10.82 4.85 -6.06
C ARG A 83 11.94 5.14 -5.06
N ASN A 84 11.99 6.37 -4.54
CA ASN A 84 13.03 6.83 -3.62
C ASN A 84 12.50 7.11 -2.20
N ILE A 85 11.30 6.66 -1.86
CA ILE A 85 10.66 7.00 -0.60
C ILE A 85 11.50 6.62 0.63
N ARG A 86 12.27 5.53 0.52
CA ARG A 86 13.10 5.02 1.63
C ARG A 86 14.35 5.84 1.94
N GLN A 87 14.69 6.81 1.12
CA GLN A 87 15.71 7.79 1.46
C GLN A 87 15.24 8.75 2.57
N GLU A 88 13.93 8.88 2.78
CA GLU A 88 13.33 9.86 3.67
C GLU A 88 12.42 9.24 4.74
N VAL A 89 11.82 8.07 4.49
CA VAL A 89 10.80 7.45 5.32
C VAL A 89 11.24 6.07 5.79
N SER A 90 11.12 5.82 7.10
CA SER A 90 11.59 4.58 7.75
C SER A 90 10.46 3.69 8.29
N ILE A 91 9.27 4.25 8.54
CA ILE A 91 8.13 3.49 9.09
C ILE A 91 7.56 2.48 8.07
N PRO A 92 6.87 1.41 8.54
CA PRO A 92 6.21 0.48 7.64
C PRO A 92 5.24 1.17 6.69
N LEU A 93 5.30 0.79 5.42
CA LEU A 93 4.35 1.19 4.39
C LEU A 93 3.65 -0.06 3.86
N VAL A 94 2.34 -0.04 3.88
CA VAL A 94 1.47 -1.12 3.43
C VAL A 94 0.60 -0.59 2.30
N PHE A 95 0.53 -1.29 1.18
CA PHE A 95 -0.49 -0.98 0.18
C PHE A 95 -1.83 -1.58 0.59
N MET A 96 -2.90 -0.91 0.27
CA MET A 96 -4.26 -1.46 0.29
C MET A 96 -4.85 -1.33 -1.11
N GLY A 97 -5.24 -2.45 -1.70
CA GLY A 97 -5.78 -2.45 -3.05
C GLY A 97 -6.55 -3.71 -3.37
N TYR A 98 -7.44 -3.60 -4.34
CA TYR A 98 -8.25 -4.72 -4.81
C TYR A 98 -7.45 -5.64 -5.72
N LEU A 99 -7.89 -6.90 -5.79
CA LEU A 99 -7.18 -7.97 -6.49
C LEU A 99 -7.03 -7.68 -7.99
N ASN A 100 -8.08 -7.18 -8.65
CA ASN A 100 -8.06 -7.01 -10.10
C ASN A 100 -6.94 -6.10 -10.62
N PRO A 101 -6.73 -4.87 -10.12
CA PRO A 101 -5.59 -4.05 -10.54
C PRO A 101 -4.24 -4.71 -10.30
N ILE A 102 -4.09 -5.44 -9.19
CA ILE A 102 -2.85 -6.15 -8.85
C ILE A 102 -2.62 -7.32 -9.80
N MET A 103 -3.65 -8.09 -10.14
CA MET A 103 -3.58 -9.17 -11.12
C MET A 103 -3.25 -8.66 -12.52
N GLN A 104 -3.86 -7.55 -12.95
CA GLN A 104 -3.57 -6.93 -14.25
C GLN A 104 -2.12 -6.45 -14.35
N PHE A 105 -1.57 -5.96 -13.26
CA PHE A 105 -0.15 -5.59 -13.17
C PHE A 105 0.78 -6.83 -13.16
N GLY A 106 0.25 -7.97 -12.74
CA GLY A 106 0.97 -9.21 -12.50
C GLY A 106 1.47 -9.30 -11.06
N PHE A 107 0.98 -10.28 -10.29
CA PHE A 107 1.25 -10.36 -8.85
C PHE A 107 2.75 -10.45 -8.52
N GLU A 108 3.51 -11.24 -9.27
CA GLU A 108 4.96 -11.34 -9.06
C GLU A 108 5.68 -10.01 -9.39
N ASN A 109 5.30 -9.35 -10.49
CA ASN A 109 5.81 -8.04 -10.84
C ASN A 109 5.45 -6.98 -9.78
N PHE A 110 4.23 -7.05 -9.25
CA PHE A 110 3.78 -6.21 -8.13
C PHE A 110 4.66 -6.41 -6.89
N CYS A 111 4.89 -7.65 -6.47
CA CYS A 111 5.76 -7.94 -5.32
C CYS A 111 7.19 -7.44 -5.54
N ARG A 112 7.74 -7.64 -6.74
CA ARG A 112 9.07 -7.13 -7.09
C ARG A 112 9.14 -5.61 -6.99
N LYS A 113 8.15 -4.91 -7.51
CA LYS A 113 8.05 -3.45 -7.42
C LYS A 113 7.86 -2.96 -5.98
N CYS A 114 7.10 -3.68 -5.17
CA CYS A 114 6.98 -3.41 -3.74
C CYS A 114 8.37 -3.46 -3.05
N VAL A 115 9.17 -4.48 -3.34
CA VAL A 115 10.53 -4.59 -2.79
C VAL A 115 11.41 -3.43 -3.26
N GLU A 116 11.39 -3.09 -4.56
CA GLU A 116 12.17 -1.98 -5.12
C GLU A 116 11.84 -0.64 -4.42
N CYS A 117 10.58 -0.40 -4.08
CA CYS A 117 10.14 0.81 -3.35
C CYS A 117 10.23 0.67 -1.83
N GLY A 118 10.50 -0.54 -1.32
CA GLY A 118 10.53 -0.80 0.12
C GLY A 118 9.15 -0.84 0.79
N ILE A 119 8.12 -1.27 0.05
CA ILE A 119 6.79 -1.56 0.61
C ILE A 119 6.85 -2.87 1.38
N ASP A 120 6.26 -2.91 2.56
CA ASP A 120 6.40 -4.01 3.53
C ASP A 120 5.28 -5.05 3.44
N GLY A 121 4.11 -4.65 2.97
CA GLY A 121 2.96 -5.53 2.87
C GLY A 121 1.86 -4.98 1.98
N VAL A 122 0.82 -5.78 1.79
CA VAL A 122 -0.38 -5.40 1.06
C VAL A 122 -1.63 -5.99 1.72
N ILE A 123 -2.68 -5.19 1.80
CA ILE A 123 -4.04 -5.63 2.18
C ILE A 123 -4.85 -5.73 0.89
N ILE A 124 -5.41 -6.91 0.63
CA ILE A 124 -6.24 -7.18 -0.55
C ILE A 124 -7.60 -7.69 -0.05
N PRO A 125 -8.58 -6.80 0.15
CA PRO A 125 -9.83 -7.13 0.85
C PRO A 125 -10.73 -8.13 0.12
N ASP A 126 -10.58 -8.28 -1.18
CA ASP A 126 -11.34 -9.19 -2.02
C ASP A 126 -10.55 -10.45 -2.46
N LEU A 127 -9.38 -10.71 -1.84
CA LEU A 127 -8.61 -11.92 -2.09
C LEU A 127 -9.12 -13.06 -1.18
N PRO A 128 -9.73 -14.13 -1.72
CA PRO A 128 -10.13 -15.26 -0.91
C PRO A 128 -8.93 -15.98 -0.29
N PHE A 129 -9.07 -16.40 0.95
CA PHE A 129 -7.97 -17.06 1.70
C PHE A 129 -7.43 -18.29 0.98
N ARG A 130 -8.30 -19.09 0.38
CA ARG A 130 -7.89 -20.28 -0.37
C ARG A 130 -7.05 -19.92 -1.58
N ASP A 131 -7.48 -18.93 -2.36
CA ASP A 131 -6.72 -18.47 -3.53
C ASP A 131 -5.35 -17.90 -3.13
N TYR A 132 -5.31 -17.18 -2.02
CA TYR A 132 -4.03 -16.73 -1.44
C TYR A 132 -3.11 -17.90 -1.13
N GLN A 133 -3.61 -18.91 -0.41
CA GLN A 133 -2.83 -20.10 -0.03
C GLN A 133 -2.30 -20.86 -1.24
N ASP A 134 -3.14 -21.07 -2.24
CA ASP A 134 -2.85 -21.96 -3.37
C ASP A 134 -1.97 -21.28 -4.44
N HIS A 135 -2.07 -19.94 -4.60
CA HIS A 135 -1.48 -19.25 -5.75
C HIS A 135 -0.54 -18.08 -5.41
N TYR A 136 -0.79 -17.34 -4.34
CA TYR A 136 -0.09 -16.08 -4.08
C TYR A 136 0.91 -16.14 -2.94
N ARG A 137 0.67 -16.99 -1.96
CA ARG A 137 1.47 -17.07 -0.73
C ARG A 137 2.95 -17.30 -1.01
N ILE A 138 3.28 -18.29 -1.83
CA ILE A 138 4.66 -18.65 -2.13
C ILE A 138 5.42 -17.51 -2.82
N ILE A 139 4.73 -16.74 -3.64
CA ILE A 139 5.30 -15.56 -4.30
C ILE A 139 5.55 -14.46 -3.26
N ALA A 140 4.52 -14.10 -2.47
CA ALA A 140 4.63 -13.07 -1.45
C ALA A 140 5.75 -13.37 -0.44
N GLU A 141 5.83 -14.61 0.05
CA GLU A 141 6.88 -15.04 0.98
C GLU A 141 8.28 -14.94 0.36
N ARG A 142 8.44 -15.32 -0.92
CA ARG A 142 9.71 -15.20 -1.66
C ARG A 142 10.23 -13.77 -1.69
N TYR A 143 9.34 -12.80 -1.86
CA TYR A 143 9.67 -11.37 -1.88
C TYR A 143 9.64 -10.72 -0.49
N GLY A 144 9.27 -11.46 0.56
CA GLY A 144 9.18 -10.92 1.92
C GLY A 144 8.04 -9.92 2.12
N ILE A 145 7.04 -9.92 1.25
CA ILE A 145 5.85 -9.08 1.33
C ILE A 145 4.81 -9.77 2.22
N LYS A 146 4.27 -9.04 3.19
CA LYS A 146 3.15 -9.49 4.02
C LYS A 146 1.83 -9.29 3.26
N VAL A 147 0.94 -10.28 3.34
CA VAL A 147 -0.41 -10.21 2.73
C VAL A 147 -1.46 -10.52 3.80
#